data_777b1ef26e17ca785c244ac3dd7cd37e
#
_entry.id   777b1ef26e17ca785c244ac3dd7cd37e
#
_cell.length_a   1.000
_cell.length_b   1.000
_cell.length_c   1.000
_cell.angle_alpha   90.00
_cell.angle_beta   90.00
_cell.angle_gamma   90.00
#
_symmetry.space_group_name_H-M   'P 1'
#
loop_
_entity.id
_entity.type
_entity.pdbx_description
1 polymer ?
#
loop_
_entity_poly.entity_id
_entity_poly.type
_entity_poly.pdbx_seq_one_letter_code
_entity_poly.pdbx_strand_id
1 'polypeptide(L)'
;MKSYKLLAITIALSLVVMSLMSCSDKADQQKMLHQAVAMESGDECHLCGMLITRFDGPKGEVFRKETGEQVFKFCSTLDMFSYYLDPENKRNVAQMLVHDMSKMPWGSDSID
;
A
#
# COMPACT_ATOMS: atom_id res chain seq x y z
N MET A 1 -35.79 27.78 42.48
CA MET A 1 -34.32 27.91 42.53
C MET A 1 -33.56 26.56 42.49
N LYS A 2 -34.10 25.43 42.92
CA LYS A 2 -33.44 24.14 42.81
C LYS A 2 -33.57 23.49 41.41
N SER A 3 -34.68 23.72 40.70
CA SER A 3 -34.96 23.10 39.40
C SER A 3 -34.01 23.52 38.26
N TYR A 4 -33.67 24.82 38.18
CA TYR A 4 -32.78 25.29 37.10
C TYR A 4 -31.34 24.84 37.29
N LYS A 5 -30.90 24.59 38.53
CA LYS A 5 -29.56 24.03 38.79
C LYS A 5 -29.45 22.59 38.32
N LEU A 6 -30.48 21.78 38.51
CA LEU A 6 -30.53 20.43 37.99
C LEU A 6 -30.57 20.41 36.46
N LEU A 7 -31.35 21.31 35.86
CA LEU A 7 -31.40 21.43 34.39
C LEU A 7 -30.06 21.87 33.80
N ALA A 8 -29.37 22.82 34.43
CA ALA A 8 -28.04 23.27 34.00
C ALA A 8 -26.98 22.14 34.10
N ILE A 9 -27.03 21.33 35.13
CA ILE A 9 -26.12 20.18 35.32
C ILE A 9 -26.36 19.12 34.26
N THR A 10 -27.60 18.81 33.92
CA THR A 10 -27.92 17.81 32.88
C THR A 10 -27.48 18.28 31.49
N ILE A 11 -27.64 19.56 31.17
CA ILE A 11 -27.18 20.14 29.90
C ILE A 11 -25.65 20.13 29.82
N ALA A 12 -24.95 20.49 30.89
CA ALA A 12 -23.51 20.48 30.96
C ALA A 12 -22.94 19.05 30.81
N LEU A 13 -23.59 18.08 31.46
CA LEU A 13 -23.17 16.64 31.34
C LEU A 13 -23.40 16.08 29.93
N SER A 14 -24.48 16.50 29.26
CA SER A 14 -24.81 16.13 27.89
C SER A 14 -23.77 16.69 26.89
N LEU A 15 -23.31 17.91 27.07
CA LEU A 15 -22.30 18.55 26.25
C LEU A 15 -20.92 17.88 26.39
N VAL A 16 -20.57 17.41 27.58
CA VAL A 16 -19.31 16.69 27.83
C VAL A 16 -19.32 15.31 27.17
N VAL A 17 -20.44 14.62 27.16
CA VAL A 17 -20.57 13.30 26.50
C VAL A 17 -20.47 13.43 24.98
N MET A 18 -20.99 14.49 24.37
CA MET A 18 -20.88 14.75 22.94
C MET A 18 -19.46 15.05 22.48
N SER A 19 -18.61 15.63 23.31
CA SER A 19 -17.23 15.93 22.96
C SER A 19 -16.28 14.69 22.98
N LEU A 20 -16.70 13.58 23.57
CA LEU A 20 -15.92 12.34 23.61
C LEU A 20 -16.12 11.44 22.38
N MET A 21 -17.09 11.70 21.53
CA MET A 21 -17.35 10.93 20.31
C MET A 21 -16.59 11.40 19.07
N SER A 22 -15.77 12.43 19.17
CA SER A 22 -15.07 13.04 18.02
C SER A 22 -13.71 12.43 17.70
N CYS A 23 -13.35 11.26 18.22
CA CYS A 23 -12.04 10.63 17.97
C CYS A 23 -12.14 9.29 17.24
N SER A 24 -13.13 9.07 16.37
CA SER A 24 -13.29 7.78 15.69
C SER A 24 -13.00 7.76 14.17
N ASP A 25 -12.58 8.85 13.56
CA ASP A 25 -12.46 8.92 12.09
C ASP A 25 -11.03 8.75 11.53
N LYS A 26 -10.09 8.28 12.35
CA LYS A 26 -8.72 7.99 11.84
C LYS A 26 -8.35 6.52 11.74
N ALA A 27 -9.26 5.61 12.05
CA ALA A 27 -8.98 4.17 12.04
C ALA A 27 -9.28 3.48 10.69
N ASP A 28 -9.97 4.11 9.74
CA ASP A 28 -10.42 3.47 8.49
C ASP A 28 -9.60 3.82 7.25
N GLN A 29 -8.46 4.48 7.40
CA GLN A 29 -7.46 4.51 6.34
C GLN A 29 -6.33 3.50 6.62
N GLN A 30 -6.67 2.30 6.97
CA GLN A 30 -5.81 1.16 6.65
C GLN A 30 -5.82 1.07 5.12
N LYS A 31 -4.88 1.79 4.52
CA LYS A 31 -4.51 1.65 3.12
C LYS A 31 -4.36 0.15 2.90
N MET A 32 -5.30 -0.45 2.17
CA MET A 32 -5.21 -1.88 1.86
C MET A 32 -3.87 -2.09 1.19
N LEU A 33 -2.97 -2.77 1.88
CA LEU A 33 -1.70 -3.16 1.31
C LEU A 33 -1.99 -4.26 0.30
N HIS A 34 -1.50 -4.09 -0.91
CA HIS A 34 -1.55 -5.13 -1.92
C HIS A 34 -0.64 -6.28 -1.51
N GLN A 35 -1.10 -7.48 -1.77
CA GLN A 35 -0.27 -8.68 -1.58
C GLN A 35 0.61 -8.92 -2.81
N ALA A 36 1.76 -9.52 -2.59
CA ALA A 36 2.66 -9.90 -3.67
C ALA A 36 1.97 -10.90 -4.62
N VAL A 37 2.27 -10.76 -5.90
CA VAL A 37 1.77 -11.64 -6.96
C VAL A 37 2.93 -12.47 -7.49
N ALA A 38 2.75 -13.79 -7.58
CA ALA A 38 3.79 -14.67 -8.09
C ALA A 38 4.20 -14.29 -9.52
N MET A 39 5.51 -14.39 -9.81
CA MET A 39 6.03 -14.23 -11.16
C MET A 39 5.75 -15.50 -11.95
N GLU A 40 5.12 -15.37 -13.10
CA GLU A 40 4.80 -16.48 -13.99
C GLU A 40 5.77 -16.55 -15.16
N SER A 41 5.90 -17.72 -15.78
CA SER A 41 6.85 -17.95 -16.87
C SER A 41 6.63 -17.08 -18.12
N GLY A 42 5.41 -16.56 -18.27
CA GLY A 42 5.03 -15.66 -19.37
C GLY A 42 5.08 -14.18 -19.04
N ASP A 43 5.44 -13.82 -17.80
CA ASP A 43 5.45 -12.41 -17.38
C ASP A 43 6.59 -11.65 -18.05
N GLU A 44 6.26 -10.49 -18.57
CA GLU A 44 7.20 -9.56 -19.17
C GLU A 44 7.47 -8.37 -18.25
N CYS A 45 8.73 -7.94 -18.23
CA CYS A 45 9.14 -6.75 -17.49
C CYS A 45 8.46 -5.50 -18.07
N HIS A 46 7.80 -4.75 -17.22
CA HIS A 46 7.08 -3.54 -17.64
C HIS A 46 7.99 -2.47 -18.26
N LEU A 47 9.25 -2.40 -17.87
CA LEU A 47 10.19 -1.41 -18.39
C LEU A 47 10.91 -1.88 -19.65
N CYS A 48 11.49 -3.09 -19.64
CA CYS A 48 12.35 -3.55 -20.73
C CYS A 48 11.68 -4.55 -21.69
N GLY A 49 10.49 -5.09 -21.35
CA GLY A 49 9.73 -6.02 -22.18
C GLY A 49 10.29 -7.44 -22.28
N MET A 50 11.31 -7.77 -21.48
CA MET A 50 11.90 -9.12 -21.50
C MET A 50 11.19 -10.02 -20.49
N LEU A 51 11.23 -11.34 -20.75
CA LEU A 51 10.67 -12.33 -19.82
C LEU A 51 11.41 -12.28 -18.47
N ILE A 52 10.65 -12.06 -17.40
CA ILE A 52 11.17 -11.84 -16.04
C ILE A 52 11.95 -13.05 -15.55
N THR A 53 11.45 -14.25 -15.82
CA THR A 53 12.04 -15.51 -15.34
C THR A 53 13.39 -15.85 -15.98
N ARG A 54 13.83 -15.11 -16.99
CA ARG A 54 15.16 -15.26 -17.58
C ARG A 54 16.29 -14.61 -16.78
N PHE A 55 15.94 -13.81 -15.80
CA PHE A 55 16.91 -13.08 -14.99
C PHE A 55 16.90 -13.62 -13.58
N ASP A 56 18.06 -13.92 -13.04
CA ASP A 56 18.24 -14.26 -11.64
C ASP A 56 18.22 -12.99 -10.78
N GLY A 57 17.97 -13.17 -9.49
CA GLY A 57 18.01 -12.10 -8.50
C GLY A 57 16.65 -11.49 -8.17
N PRO A 58 16.65 -10.45 -7.34
CA PRO A 58 15.42 -9.88 -6.82
C PRO A 58 14.58 -9.23 -7.91
N LYS A 59 13.30 -9.58 -7.94
CA LYS A 59 12.28 -8.97 -8.79
C LYS A 59 11.56 -7.86 -8.03
N GLY A 60 10.80 -7.07 -8.74
CA GLY A 60 9.99 -6.00 -8.16
C GLY A 60 8.58 -5.97 -8.72
N GLU A 61 7.67 -5.46 -7.91
CA GLU A 61 6.29 -5.18 -8.28
C GLU A 61 5.92 -3.76 -7.91
N VAL A 62 5.14 -3.12 -8.78
CA VAL A 62 4.57 -1.79 -8.52
C VAL A 62 3.07 -1.83 -8.69
N PHE A 63 2.37 -1.39 -7.67
CA PHE A 63 0.93 -1.13 -7.70
C PHE A 63 0.70 0.37 -7.88
N ARG A 64 -0.15 0.73 -8.83
CA ARG A 64 -0.50 2.11 -9.11
C ARG A 64 -1.83 2.49 -8.49
N LYS A 65 -1.97 3.76 -8.12
CA LYS A 65 -3.21 4.30 -7.55
C LYS A 65 -4.39 4.24 -8.51
N GLU A 66 -4.13 4.39 -9.81
CA GLU A 66 -5.14 4.51 -10.85
C GLU A 66 -5.65 3.16 -11.35
N THR A 67 -4.82 2.13 -11.26
CA THR A 67 -5.10 0.82 -11.86
C THR A 67 -5.64 -0.21 -10.86
N GLY A 68 -5.84 0.19 -9.60
CA GLY A 68 -6.38 -0.68 -8.55
C GLY A 68 -5.48 -1.88 -8.28
N GLU A 69 -5.96 -3.07 -8.59
CA GLU A 69 -5.23 -4.33 -8.36
C GLU A 69 -4.22 -4.69 -9.45
N GLN A 70 -4.14 -3.92 -10.53
CA GLN A 70 -3.17 -4.20 -11.58
C GLN A 70 -1.74 -3.99 -11.08
N VAL A 71 -0.95 -5.03 -11.18
CA VAL A 71 0.46 -5.04 -10.81
C VAL A 71 1.35 -4.87 -12.04
N PHE A 72 2.37 -4.04 -11.94
CA PHE A 72 3.46 -3.94 -12.89
C PHE A 72 4.66 -4.69 -12.36
N LYS A 73 5.11 -5.67 -13.11
CA LYS A 73 6.20 -6.57 -12.72
C LYS A 73 7.50 -6.17 -13.43
N PHE A 74 8.61 -6.33 -12.73
CA PHE A 74 9.95 -5.94 -13.21
C PHE A 74 10.95 -7.06 -13.04
N CYS A 75 11.79 -7.25 -14.04
CA CYS A 75 12.80 -8.29 -14.05
C CYS A 75 13.92 -8.07 -13.01
N SER A 76 14.07 -6.84 -12.52
CA SER A 76 15.04 -6.48 -11.50
C SER A 76 14.55 -5.32 -10.65
N THR A 77 15.12 -5.16 -9.47
CA THR A 77 14.90 -3.98 -8.63
C THR A 77 15.43 -2.71 -9.29
N LEU A 78 16.49 -2.82 -10.10
CA LEU A 78 17.03 -1.68 -10.85
C LEU A 78 15.99 -1.12 -11.82
N ASP A 79 15.36 -1.98 -12.61
CA ASP A 79 14.31 -1.58 -13.56
C ASP A 79 13.09 -0.99 -12.84
N MET A 80 12.70 -1.60 -11.72
CA MET A 80 11.61 -1.09 -10.90
C MET A 80 11.91 0.33 -10.37
N PHE A 81 13.10 0.56 -9.84
CA PHE A 81 13.48 1.89 -9.35
C PHE A 81 13.67 2.90 -10.49
N SER A 82 14.17 2.47 -11.64
CA SER A 82 14.26 3.33 -12.83
C SER A 82 12.87 3.81 -13.27
N TYR A 83 11.89 2.92 -13.26
CA TYR A 83 10.49 3.28 -13.50
C TYR A 83 9.94 4.24 -12.44
N TYR A 84 10.19 3.94 -11.15
CA TYR A 84 9.70 4.74 -10.03
C TYR A 84 10.29 6.15 -9.99
N LEU A 85 11.56 6.31 -10.36
CA LEU A 85 12.23 7.61 -10.29
C LEU A 85 11.75 8.61 -11.35
N ASP A 86 11.04 8.13 -12.38
CA ASP A 86 10.35 9.02 -13.29
C ASP A 86 9.28 9.83 -12.54
N PRO A 87 9.29 11.17 -12.60
CA PRO A 87 8.36 12.02 -11.86
C PRO A 87 6.86 11.73 -12.13
N GLU A 88 6.52 11.30 -13.34
CA GLU A 88 5.14 10.95 -13.69
C GLU A 88 4.72 9.66 -13.01
N ASN A 89 5.57 8.64 -13.04
CA ASN A 89 5.30 7.36 -12.41
C ASN A 89 5.26 7.47 -10.89
N LYS A 90 6.23 8.19 -10.32
CA LYS A 90 6.35 8.36 -8.85
C LYS A 90 5.07 8.88 -8.20
N ARG A 91 4.37 9.81 -8.84
CA ARG A 91 3.11 10.35 -8.31
C ARG A 91 1.99 9.33 -8.25
N ASN A 92 2.02 8.34 -9.12
CA ASN A 92 0.97 7.35 -9.30
C ASN A 92 1.23 6.02 -8.60
N VAL A 93 2.41 5.83 -8.03
CA VAL A 93 2.74 4.62 -7.27
C VAL A 93 2.00 4.60 -5.94
N ALA A 94 1.28 3.51 -5.68
CA ALA A 94 0.62 3.23 -4.42
C ALA A 94 1.50 2.42 -3.48
N GLN A 95 2.16 1.39 -4.01
CA GLN A 95 2.99 0.45 -3.26
C GLN A 95 4.04 -0.18 -4.17
N MET A 96 5.19 -0.49 -3.61
CA MET A 96 6.25 -1.27 -4.26
C MET A 96 6.59 -2.47 -3.38
N LEU A 97 6.77 -3.61 -3.99
CA LEU A 97 7.22 -4.84 -3.35
C LEU A 97 8.49 -5.34 -4.06
N VAL A 98 9.38 -5.94 -3.30
CA VAL A 98 10.63 -6.53 -3.80
C VAL A 98 10.86 -7.89 -3.17
N HIS A 99 11.59 -8.77 -3.86
CA HIS A 99 12.05 -10.03 -3.31
C HIS A 99 12.92 -9.81 -2.07
N ASP A 100 12.57 -10.47 -0.97
CA ASP A 100 13.46 -10.58 0.19
C ASP A 100 14.44 -11.74 0.00
N MET A 101 15.61 -11.43 -0.53
CA MET A 101 16.63 -12.43 -0.84
C MET A 101 17.25 -13.10 0.40
N SER A 102 16.89 -12.68 1.61
CA SER A 102 17.25 -13.36 2.84
C SER A 102 16.39 -14.60 3.12
N LYS A 103 15.21 -14.66 2.50
CA LYS A 103 14.21 -15.71 2.74
C LYS A 103 14.04 -16.68 1.58
N MET A 104 14.57 -16.35 0.42
CA MET A 104 14.34 -17.13 -0.78
C MET A 104 15.65 -17.38 -1.52
N PRO A 105 15.75 -18.53 -2.24
CA PRO A 105 16.93 -18.84 -3.03
C PRO A 105 17.05 -17.86 -4.20
N TRP A 106 18.29 -17.64 -4.63
CA TRP A 106 18.59 -16.88 -5.84
C TRP A 106 17.91 -17.53 -7.05
N GLY A 107 17.23 -16.74 -7.86
CA GLY A 107 16.46 -17.26 -8.99
C GLY A 107 15.02 -17.66 -8.67
N SER A 108 14.52 -17.40 -7.46
CA SER A 108 13.11 -17.62 -7.13
C SER A 108 12.17 -16.70 -7.93
N ASP A 109 11.06 -17.26 -8.37
CA ASP A 109 10.03 -16.56 -9.15
C ASP A 109 8.90 -15.98 -8.29
N SER A 110 8.90 -16.27 -6.98
CA SER A 110 7.88 -15.74 -6.06
C SER A 110 8.39 -14.51 -5.30
N ILE A 111 7.48 -13.62 -4.98
CA ILE A 111 7.71 -12.48 -4.08
C ILE A 111 7.00 -12.76 -2.76
N ASP A 112 7.77 -12.78 -1.66
CA ASP A 112 7.27 -12.96 -0.30
C ASP A 112 7.56 -11.73 0.57
#